data_84d982ba233ea9029f25d977f44b28ac
#
_entry.id   84d982ba233ea9029f25d977f44b28ac
#
_cell.length_a   1.000
_cell.length_b   1.000
_cell.length_c   1.000
_cell.angle_alpha   90.00
_cell.angle_beta   90.00
_cell.angle_gamma   90.00
#
_symmetry.space_group_name_H-M   'P 1'
#
loop_
_entity.id
_entity.type
_entity.pdbx_description
1 polymer ?
#
loop_
_entity_poly.entity_id
_entity_poly.type
_entity_poly.pdbx_seq_one_letter_code
_entity_poly.pdbx_strand_id
1 'polypeptide(L)'
;MSATGQATEAPSDAARDLVRGAYDLHVHIWPDVVERRIDDIGLARRFAELGLAGFVLKSHYNSTAERAAVVREAVPGVDVLGAIVLNQAVGGVNPVAVEIAAREGARKVWLPTVDSENERSHLAAAGPDTKLPVWSKLEFELREKGIGADPVAVFDADGELLPETRDVLALAAEHGMVLSTGHISGAEALTVVEAALTEGVENVVLTHPDYPGQAISIDDQVELASKGAMIERCFTTPYTAKCSWEQWLEGTRAVGPERTVLSSDLGQVKNPPVEDGLPLMAEKLLEAGFSDGEVRTMAVDNTRLLAGAEAL
;
A
#
# COMPACT_ATOMS: atom_id res chain seq x y z
N MET A 1 -3.91 6.22 29.63
CA MET A 1 -2.66 5.47 29.91
C MET A 1 -1.75 5.71 28.75
N SER A 2 -0.55 6.24 28.99
CA SER A 2 0.44 6.64 28.00
C SER A 2 0.87 5.40 27.18
N ALA A 3 0.65 5.41 25.86
CA ALA A 3 1.32 4.50 24.95
C ALA A 3 2.80 4.89 24.93
N THR A 4 3.57 4.29 25.82
CA THR A 4 5.03 4.29 25.74
C THR A 4 5.38 3.61 24.43
N GLY A 5 5.98 4.35 23.49
CA GLY A 5 6.58 3.78 22.30
C GLY A 5 7.54 2.66 22.75
N GLN A 6 7.15 1.42 22.51
CA GLN A 6 8.10 0.32 22.55
C GLN A 6 9.14 0.62 21.50
N ALA A 7 10.39 0.83 21.92
CA ALA A 7 11.51 0.76 21.01
C ALA A 7 11.44 -0.65 20.40
N THR A 8 11.12 -0.77 19.12
CA THR A 8 11.23 -2.04 18.42
C THR A 8 12.70 -2.43 18.48
N GLU A 9 12.99 -3.60 19.02
CA GLU A 9 14.31 -4.20 18.85
C GLU A 9 14.57 -4.35 17.36
N ALA A 10 15.82 -4.18 16.95
CA ALA A 10 16.18 -4.43 15.55
C ALA A 10 15.86 -5.89 15.21
N PRO A 11 15.35 -6.15 13.99
CA PRO A 11 15.04 -7.52 13.60
C PRO A 11 16.30 -8.40 13.58
N SER A 12 16.12 -9.68 13.87
CA SER A 12 17.19 -10.68 13.89
C SER A 12 17.79 -10.91 12.51
N ASP A 13 19.04 -11.39 12.45
CA ASP A 13 19.68 -11.76 11.19
C ASP A 13 18.89 -12.86 10.46
N ALA A 14 18.30 -13.81 11.19
CA ALA A 14 17.47 -14.86 10.62
C ALA A 14 16.22 -14.29 9.92
N ALA A 15 15.55 -13.32 10.51
CA ALA A 15 14.39 -12.66 9.89
C ALA A 15 14.81 -11.85 8.66
N ARG A 16 15.97 -11.19 8.70
CA ARG A 16 16.53 -10.48 7.53
C ARG A 16 16.86 -11.43 6.39
N ASP A 17 17.46 -12.59 6.69
CA ASP A 17 17.79 -13.60 5.69
C ASP A 17 16.51 -14.19 5.05
N LEU A 18 15.46 -14.35 5.84
CA LEU A 18 14.18 -14.91 5.36
C LEU A 18 13.51 -14.02 4.31
N VAL A 19 13.67 -12.71 4.41
CA VAL A 19 13.07 -11.73 3.46
C VAL A 19 14.04 -11.28 2.36
N ARG A 20 15.23 -11.87 2.23
CA ARG A 20 16.13 -11.54 1.14
C ARG A 20 15.47 -11.74 -0.22
N GLY A 21 15.63 -10.75 -1.11
CA GLY A 21 15.02 -10.74 -2.43
C GLY A 21 13.57 -10.22 -2.45
N ALA A 22 13.01 -9.83 -1.30
CA ALA A 22 11.67 -9.24 -1.22
C ALA A 22 11.60 -7.85 -1.81
N TYR A 23 10.38 -7.46 -2.23
CA TYR A 23 10.02 -6.07 -2.51
C TYR A 23 9.10 -5.55 -1.40
N ASP A 24 9.32 -4.30 -0.99
CA ASP A 24 8.32 -3.58 -0.19
C ASP A 24 7.43 -2.75 -1.12
N LEU A 25 6.20 -3.21 -1.31
CA LEU A 25 5.31 -2.66 -2.33
C LEU A 25 4.52 -1.42 -1.86
N HIS A 26 4.87 -0.87 -0.68
CA HIS A 26 4.15 0.24 -0.08
C HIS A 26 5.05 1.00 0.91
N VAL A 27 5.80 2.01 0.42
CA VAL A 27 6.65 2.85 1.27
C VAL A 27 6.41 4.34 1.04
N HIS A 28 6.52 5.12 2.11
CA HIS A 28 6.39 6.58 2.11
C HIS A 28 7.71 7.24 2.48
N ILE A 29 8.45 7.77 1.51
CA ILE A 29 9.78 8.33 1.72
C ILE A 29 9.94 9.72 1.08
N TRP A 30 10.96 10.46 1.53
CA TRP A 30 11.27 11.79 0.99
C TRP A 30 11.86 11.68 -0.44
N PRO A 31 11.56 12.64 -1.34
CA PRO A 31 10.78 13.86 -1.15
C PRO A 31 9.27 13.65 -1.03
N ASP A 32 8.66 14.32 -0.06
CA ASP A 32 7.21 14.32 0.19
C ASP A 32 6.82 15.66 0.80
N VAL A 33 5.52 16.00 0.81
CA VAL A 33 4.97 17.20 1.46
C VAL A 33 4.91 17.07 2.98
N VAL A 34 5.00 15.86 3.49
CA VAL A 34 5.16 15.58 4.93
C VAL A 34 6.56 15.06 5.21
N GLU A 35 7.07 15.33 6.41
CA GLU A 35 8.39 14.87 6.81
C GLU A 35 8.46 13.34 6.81
N ARG A 36 9.51 12.80 6.17
CA ARG A 36 9.78 11.37 6.06
C ARG A 36 11.11 11.01 6.68
N ARG A 37 11.24 9.75 7.10
CA ARG A 37 12.40 9.25 7.84
C ARG A 37 13.67 9.17 7.00
N ILE A 38 13.54 8.82 5.73
CA ILE A 38 14.66 8.58 4.81
C ILE A 38 14.26 9.05 3.40
N ASP A 39 15.25 9.40 2.59
CA ASP A 39 15.03 9.67 1.16
C ASP A 39 15.11 8.38 0.32
N ASP A 40 14.67 8.50 -0.93
CA ASP A 40 14.58 7.38 -1.87
C ASP A 40 15.95 6.77 -2.21
N ILE A 41 16.99 7.59 -2.43
CA ILE A 41 18.36 7.11 -2.69
C ILE A 41 18.94 6.45 -1.44
N GLY A 42 18.70 7.04 -0.27
CA GLY A 42 19.11 6.47 1.01
C GLY A 42 18.48 5.11 1.26
N LEU A 43 17.16 4.98 1.02
CA LEU A 43 16.47 3.70 1.16
C LEU A 43 16.97 2.66 0.14
N ALA A 44 17.18 3.04 -1.11
CA ALA A 44 17.70 2.13 -2.13
C ALA A 44 19.08 1.58 -1.72
N ARG A 45 19.97 2.40 -1.19
CA ARG A 45 21.28 1.94 -0.66
C ARG A 45 21.11 0.97 0.51
N ARG A 46 20.18 1.24 1.43
CA ARG A 46 19.90 0.33 2.54
C ARG A 46 19.33 -1.01 2.05
N PHE A 47 18.46 -1.00 1.04
CA PHE A 47 17.92 -2.23 0.44
C PHE A 47 19.04 -3.04 -0.22
N ALA A 48 19.95 -2.40 -0.98
CA ALA A 48 21.12 -3.06 -1.55
C ALA A 48 21.99 -3.73 -0.48
N GLU A 49 22.30 -3.02 0.61
CA GLU A 49 23.12 -3.53 1.73
C GLU A 49 22.47 -4.75 2.41
N LEU A 50 21.15 -4.78 2.52
CA LEU A 50 20.39 -5.82 3.21
C LEU A 50 19.93 -6.94 2.28
N GLY A 51 20.17 -6.83 0.98
CA GLY A 51 19.78 -7.83 -0.01
C GLY A 51 18.28 -7.87 -0.29
N LEU A 52 17.55 -6.79 -0.07
CA LEU A 52 16.18 -6.60 -0.53
C LEU A 52 16.21 -6.22 -2.01
N ALA A 53 15.24 -6.71 -2.80
CA ALA A 53 15.26 -6.53 -4.25
C ALA A 53 14.80 -5.15 -4.70
N GLY A 54 13.82 -4.55 -4.01
CA GLY A 54 13.30 -3.27 -4.41
C GLY A 54 12.10 -2.80 -3.59
N PHE A 55 11.51 -1.70 -4.04
CA PHE A 55 10.33 -1.13 -3.40
C PHE A 55 9.50 -0.28 -4.35
N VAL A 56 8.22 -0.08 -4.02
CA VAL A 56 7.31 0.83 -4.72
C VAL A 56 7.27 2.17 -3.98
N LEU A 57 7.63 3.24 -4.67
CA LEU A 57 7.49 4.60 -4.17
C LEU A 57 6.01 5.03 -4.17
N LYS A 58 5.42 5.21 -3.00
CA LYS A 58 4.07 5.77 -2.88
C LYS A 58 4.11 7.25 -2.49
N SER A 59 3.44 8.09 -3.28
CA SER A 59 3.11 9.46 -2.91
C SER A 59 1.60 9.65 -2.99
N HIS A 60 1.01 10.32 -2.00
CA HIS A 60 -0.41 10.68 -2.07
C HIS A 60 -0.70 11.82 -3.04
N TYR A 61 0.34 12.49 -3.57
CA TYR A 61 0.18 13.79 -4.24
C TYR A 61 0.71 13.82 -5.68
N ASN A 62 1.63 12.93 -6.04
CA ASN A 62 2.26 12.94 -7.36
C ASN A 62 2.48 11.53 -7.89
N SER A 63 2.59 11.39 -9.23
CA SER A 63 3.25 10.23 -9.83
C SER A 63 4.70 10.14 -9.35
N THR A 64 5.17 8.94 -9.13
CA THR A 64 6.55 8.67 -8.72
C THR A 64 7.36 7.92 -9.78
N ALA A 65 6.82 7.79 -11.01
CA ALA A 65 7.46 7.04 -12.09
C ALA A 65 8.83 7.62 -12.49
N GLU A 66 8.88 8.92 -12.81
CA GLU A 66 10.15 9.61 -13.13
C GLU A 66 11.16 9.50 -11.99
N ARG A 67 10.71 9.70 -10.76
CA ARG A 67 11.54 9.63 -9.56
C ARG A 67 12.14 8.24 -9.36
N ALA A 68 11.35 7.19 -9.56
CA ALA A 68 11.80 5.81 -9.50
C ALA A 68 12.89 5.52 -10.55
N ALA A 69 12.72 6.01 -11.78
CA ALA A 69 13.71 5.86 -12.85
C ALA A 69 15.06 6.50 -12.46
N VAL A 70 15.05 7.70 -11.91
CA VAL A 70 16.27 8.41 -11.46
C VAL A 70 16.96 7.64 -10.33
N VAL A 71 16.20 7.07 -9.38
CA VAL A 71 16.79 6.31 -8.27
C VAL A 71 17.44 5.02 -8.76
N ARG A 72 16.81 4.28 -9.70
CA ARG A 72 17.42 3.10 -10.32
C ARG A 72 18.77 3.38 -10.96
N GLU A 73 18.88 4.52 -11.65
CA GLU A 73 20.16 4.96 -12.24
C GLU A 73 21.20 5.33 -11.15
N ALA A 74 20.75 5.93 -10.07
CA ALA A 74 21.64 6.36 -8.97
C ALA A 74 22.13 5.21 -8.08
N VAL A 75 21.33 4.13 -7.97
CA VAL A 75 21.63 2.96 -7.14
C VAL A 75 21.35 1.68 -7.95
N PRO A 76 22.25 1.30 -8.86
CA PRO A 76 22.08 0.07 -9.65
C PRO A 76 21.99 -1.17 -8.76
N GLY A 77 21.12 -2.12 -9.14
CA GLY A 77 20.94 -3.39 -8.43
C GLY A 77 19.77 -3.39 -7.41
N VAL A 78 19.10 -2.26 -7.24
CA VAL A 78 17.83 -2.19 -6.52
C VAL A 78 16.74 -1.75 -7.49
N ASP A 79 15.66 -2.50 -7.57
CA ASP A 79 14.55 -2.19 -8.46
C ASP A 79 13.54 -1.27 -7.77
N VAL A 80 13.61 0.01 -8.09
CA VAL A 80 12.70 1.02 -7.54
C VAL A 80 11.57 1.24 -8.53
N LEU A 81 10.35 1.00 -8.08
CA LEU A 81 9.14 1.01 -8.90
C LEU A 81 8.33 2.29 -8.64
N GLY A 82 7.88 2.90 -9.73
CA GLY A 82 6.99 4.06 -9.69
C GLY A 82 5.54 3.66 -9.48
N ALA A 83 4.75 4.63 -9.04
CA ALA A 83 3.32 4.47 -8.84
C ALA A 83 2.57 5.79 -9.00
N ILE A 84 1.25 5.71 -9.08
CA ILE A 84 0.35 6.84 -9.01
C ILE A 84 -0.79 6.55 -8.04
N VAL A 85 -1.22 7.57 -7.28
CA VAL A 85 -2.37 7.51 -6.36
C VAL A 85 -3.41 8.52 -6.82
N LEU A 86 -4.64 8.08 -7.05
CA LEU A 86 -5.70 8.86 -7.69
C LEU A 86 -6.42 9.80 -6.72
N ASN A 87 -5.63 10.63 -6.04
CA ASN A 87 -6.13 11.71 -5.18
C ASN A 87 -6.30 13.03 -5.98
N GLN A 88 -6.85 14.05 -5.35
CA GLN A 88 -7.12 15.37 -5.94
C GLN A 88 -5.87 15.99 -6.62
N ALA A 89 -4.69 15.80 -6.04
CA ALA A 89 -3.45 16.38 -6.54
C ALA A 89 -3.09 15.93 -7.97
N VAL A 90 -3.58 14.78 -8.43
CA VAL A 90 -3.42 14.25 -9.79
C VAL A 90 -4.71 14.36 -10.62
N GLY A 91 -5.73 15.07 -10.10
CA GLY A 91 -7.02 15.26 -10.75
C GLY A 91 -8.06 14.18 -10.42
N GLY A 92 -7.90 13.47 -9.31
CA GLY A 92 -8.82 12.41 -8.89
C GLY A 92 -8.66 11.13 -9.70
N VAL A 93 -9.76 10.44 -10.00
CA VAL A 93 -9.79 9.28 -10.90
C VAL A 93 -9.60 9.79 -12.33
N ASN A 94 -8.34 9.91 -12.75
CA ASN A 94 -7.91 10.56 -13.98
C ASN A 94 -7.22 9.56 -14.92
N PRO A 95 -7.90 9.03 -15.95
CA PRO A 95 -7.32 8.09 -16.90
C PRO A 95 -6.08 8.65 -17.62
N VAL A 96 -6.07 9.94 -17.94
CA VAL A 96 -4.90 10.56 -18.61
C VAL A 96 -3.67 10.52 -17.71
N ALA A 97 -3.82 10.77 -16.42
CA ALA A 97 -2.71 10.71 -15.48
C ALA A 97 -2.19 9.26 -15.31
N VAL A 98 -3.09 8.27 -15.34
CA VAL A 98 -2.71 6.84 -15.29
C VAL A 98 -1.96 6.44 -16.55
N GLU A 99 -2.46 6.81 -17.73
CA GLU A 99 -1.81 6.54 -19.03
C GLU A 99 -0.39 7.12 -19.07
N ILE A 100 -0.21 8.36 -18.66
CA ILE A 100 1.12 9.00 -18.62
C ILE A 100 2.03 8.29 -17.63
N ALA A 101 1.55 8.04 -16.40
CA ALA A 101 2.34 7.33 -15.39
C ALA A 101 2.77 5.92 -15.86
N ALA A 102 1.88 5.18 -16.52
CA ALA A 102 2.19 3.87 -17.09
C ALA A 102 3.29 3.94 -18.16
N ARG A 103 3.20 4.90 -19.08
CA ARG A 103 4.23 5.14 -20.12
C ARG A 103 5.58 5.57 -19.54
N GLU A 104 5.57 6.26 -18.41
CA GLU A 104 6.78 6.60 -17.65
C GLU A 104 7.34 5.41 -16.85
N GLY A 105 6.64 4.27 -16.85
CA GLY A 105 7.07 3.05 -16.19
C GLY A 105 6.54 2.88 -14.75
N ALA A 106 5.42 3.52 -14.40
CA ALA A 106 4.74 3.20 -13.15
C ALA A 106 4.24 1.76 -13.16
N ARG A 107 4.51 1.03 -12.09
CA ARG A 107 4.10 -0.36 -11.92
C ARG A 107 2.76 -0.49 -11.20
N LYS A 108 2.39 0.50 -10.40
CA LYS A 108 1.23 0.39 -9.50
C LYS A 108 0.35 1.64 -9.56
N VAL A 109 -0.96 1.43 -9.57
CA VAL A 109 -1.96 2.47 -9.41
C VAL A 109 -2.79 2.19 -8.16
N TRP A 110 -2.95 3.18 -7.30
CA TRP A 110 -3.91 3.15 -6.21
C TRP A 110 -5.15 3.96 -6.55
N LEU A 111 -6.32 3.42 -6.31
CA LEU A 111 -7.54 4.20 -6.22
C LEU A 111 -7.42 5.24 -5.09
N PRO A 112 -8.35 6.19 -4.97
CA PRO A 112 -8.24 7.29 -4.01
C PRO A 112 -7.91 6.81 -2.59
N THR A 113 -7.03 7.55 -1.93
CA THR A 113 -6.60 7.27 -0.56
C THR A 113 -7.05 8.39 0.38
N VAL A 114 -6.19 9.36 0.68
CA VAL A 114 -6.50 10.47 1.62
C VAL A 114 -7.69 11.32 1.18
N ASP A 115 -7.97 11.35 -0.12
CA ASP A 115 -9.08 12.10 -0.72
C ASP A 115 -10.30 11.23 -1.01
N SER A 116 -10.28 9.90 -0.73
CA SER A 116 -11.45 9.06 -0.97
C SER A 116 -12.64 9.55 -0.14
N GLU A 117 -13.84 9.33 -0.65
CA GLU A 117 -15.07 9.69 0.05
C GLU A 117 -15.18 8.97 1.40
N ASN A 118 -14.81 7.69 1.43
CA ASN A 118 -14.77 6.88 2.64
C ASN A 118 -13.81 7.45 3.70
N GLU A 119 -12.54 7.74 3.33
CA GLU A 119 -11.54 8.27 4.28
C GLU A 119 -11.94 9.65 4.81
N ARG A 120 -12.45 10.52 3.95
CA ARG A 120 -12.93 11.85 4.36
C ARG A 120 -14.13 11.78 5.28
N SER A 121 -15.05 10.85 5.04
CA SER A 121 -16.21 10.60 5.94
C SER A 121 -15.73 10.09 7.30
N HIS A 122 -14.75 9.17 7.29
CA HIS A 122 -14.15 8.65 8.52
C HIS A 122 -13.44 9.75 9.33
N LEU A 123 -12.67 10.62 8.69
CA LEU A 123 -12.03 11.76 9.34
C LEU A 123 -13.05 12.78 9.90
N ALA A 124 -14.13 13.02 9.18
CA ALA A 124 -15.19 13.93 9.63
C ALA A 124 -15.94 13.40 10.85
N ALA A 125 -16.06 12.08 10.97
CA ALA A 125 -16.67 11.40 12.11
C ALA A 125 -15.71 11.24 13.31
N ALA A 126 -14.42 11.56 13.15
CA ALA A 126 -13.41 11.41 14.19
C ALA A 126 -13.70 12.33 15.38
N GLY A 127 -13.73 11.77 16.59
CA GLY A 127 -13.91 12.53 17.82
C GLY A 127 -12.65 13.35 18.19
N PRO A 128 -12.77 14.28 19.15
CA PRO A 128 -11.68 15.20 19.54
C PRO A 128 -10.44 14.48 20.09
N ASP A 129 -10.59 13.26 20.60
CA ASP A 129 -9.49 12.46 21.16
C ASP A 129 -8.87 11.50 20.13
N THR A 130 -9.36 11.50 18.88
CA THR A 130 -8.85 10.63 17.84
C THR A 130 -7.49 11.10 17.35
N LYS A 131 -6.48 10.22 17.42
CA LYS A 131 -5.16 10.50 16.85
C LYS A 131 -5.24 10.44 15.33
N LEU A 132 -5.27 11.60 14.71
CA LEU A 132 -5.34 11.73 13.26
C LEU A 132 -4.01 11.36 12.57
N PRO A 133 -4.06 10.87 11.32
CA PRO A 133 -2.87 10.63 10.49
C PRO A 133 -2.08 11.93 10.25
N VAL A 134 -0.77 11.79 9.99
CA VAL A 134 0.11 12.97 9.80
C VAL A 134 -0.26 13.83 8.58
N TRP A 135 -0.83 13.22 7.55
CA TRP A 135 -1.27 13.90 6.32
C TRP A 135 -2.57 14.70 6.50
N SER A 136 -3.40 14.38 7.51
CA SER A 136 -4.70 15.03 7.70
C SER A 136 -4.60 16.53 7.95
N LYS A 137 -3.49 16.99 8.52
CA LYS A 137 -3.26 18.42 8.75
C LYS A 137 -3.25 19.21 7.42
N LEU A 138 -2.56 18.71 6.42
CA LEU A 138 -2.54 19.32 5.08
C LEU A 138 -3.93 19.33 4.46
N GLU A 139 -4.67 18.23 4.58
CA GLU A 139 -6.04 18.12 4.07
C GLU A 139 -6.97 19.18 4.69
N PHE A 140 -6.87 19.40 6.00
CA PHE A 140 -7.64 20.45 6.66
C PHE A 140 -7.23 21.86 6.19
N GLU A 141 -5.93 22.13 6.08
CA GLU A 141 -5.42 23.43 5.59
C GLU A 141 -5.87 23.73 4.15
N LEU A 142 -5.90 22.73 3.27
CA LEU A 142 -6.37 22.89 1.90
C LEU A 142 -7.87 23.17 1.86
N ARG A 143 -8.67 22.45 2.64
CA ARG A 143 -10.12 22.69 2.74
C ARG A 143 -10.45 24.09 3.29
N GLU A 144 -9.76 24.55 4.32
CA GLU A 144 -9.92 25.90 4.84
C GLU A 144 -9.67 26.98 3.77
N LYS A 145 -8.79 26.70 2.82
CA LYS A 145 -8.51 27.56 1.65
C LYS A 145 -9.49 27.36 0.49
N GLY A 146 -10.44 26.41 0.59
CA GLY A 146 -11.36 26.06 -0.49
C GLY A 146 -10.67 25.34 -1.67
N ILE A 147 -9.52 24.70 -1.42
CA ILE A 147 -8.75 23.95 -2.42
C ILE A 147 -9.03 22.46 -2.21
N GLY A 148 -9.43 21.73 -3.27
CA GLY A 148 -9.71 20.30 -3.21
C GLY A 148 -10.82 19.95 -2.22
N ALA A 149 -11.89 20.74 -2.18
CA ALA A 149 -12.94 20.64 -1.17
C ALA A 149 -13.73 19.33 -1.24
N ASP A 150 -13.98 18.82 -2.45
CA ASP A 150 -14.81 17.63 -2.65
C ASP A 150 -13.97 16.35 -2.55
N PRO A 151 -14.53 15.26 -1.99
CA PRO A 151 -13.88 13.97 -2.01
C PRO A 151 -13.81 13.42 -3.44
N VAL A 152 -12.92 12.43 -3.65
CA VAL A 152 -12.81 11.70 -4.91
C VAL A 152 -13.67 10.45 -4.82
N ALA A 153 -14.75 10.41 -5.60
CA ALA A 153 -15.62 9.26 -5.73
C ALA A 153 -15.07 8.30 -6.81
N VAL A 154 -15.37 7.02 -6.66
CA VAL A 154 -15.13 5.95 -7.65
C VAL A 154 -16.44 5.41 -8.22
N PHE A 155 -17.56 5.74 -7.57
CA PHE A 155 -18.93 5.38 -7.94
C PHE A 155 -19.80 6.61 -8.12
N ASP A 156 -20.84 6.49 -8.91
CA ASP A 156 -21.88 7.50 -9.02
C ASP A 156 -22.94 7.36 -7.90
N ALA A 157 -23.96 8.23 -7.95
CA ALA A 157 -25.03 8.24 -6.95
C ALA A 157 -25.95 6.99 -6.98
N ASP A 158 -25.93 6.25 -8.07
CA ASP A 158 -26.70 5.00 -8.25
C ASP A 158 -25.88 3.76 -7.81
N GLY A 159 -24.63 3.95 -7.42
CA GLY A 159 -23.71 2.89 -6.98
C GLY A 159 -23.02 2.15 -8.13
N GLU A 160 -23.04 2.73 -9.33
CA GLU A 160 -22.31 2.19 -10.48
C GLU A 160 -20.91 2.82 -10.57
N LEU A 161 -19.94 2.05 -11.08
CA LEU A 161 -18.60 2.58 -11.33
C LEU A 161 -18.66 3.75 -12.31
N LEU A 162 -18.04 4.86 -11.94
CA LEU A 162 -17.85 5.99 -12.84
C LEU A 162 -17.17 5.56 -14.14
N PRO A 163 -17.50 6.18 -15.30
CA PRO A 163 -16.81 5.91 -16.56
C PRO A 163 -15.29 6.03 -16.44
N GLU A 164 -14.80 7.06 -15.75
CA GLU A 164 -13.37 7.29 -15.51
C GLU A 164 -12.73 6.17 -14.67
N THR A 165 -13.50 5.58 -13.75
CA THR A 165 -13.02 4.43 -12.96
C THR A 165 -12.86 3.22 -13.88
N ARG A 166 -13.83 2.94 -14.75
CA ARG A 166 -13.74 1.84 -15.74
C ARG A 166 -12.55 2.03 -16.69
N ASP A 167 -12.34 3.26 -17.18
CA ASP A 167 -11.19 3.59 -18.03
C ASP A 167 -9.87 3.32 -17.30
N VAL A 168 -9.77 3.66 -16.00
CA VAL A 168 -8.57 3.35 -15.19
C VAL A 168 -8.38 1.84 -15.04
N LEU A 169 -9.44 1.05 -14.84
CA LEU A 169 -9.33 -0.42 -14.78
C LEU A 169 -8.82 -0.98 -16.11
N ALA A 170 -9.36 -0.52 -17.24
CA ALA A 170 -8.94 -0.95 -18.56
C ALA A 170 -7.46 -0.61 -18.83
N LEU A 171 -7.01 0.62 -18.48
CA LEU A 171 -5.60 1.03 -18.60
C LEU A 171 -4.69 0.20 -17.68
N ALA A 172 -5.13 -0.11 -16.46
CA ALA A 172 -4.37 -0.97 -15.56
C ALA A 172 -4.17 -2.38 -16.16
N ALA A 173 -5.19 -2.93 -16.80
CA ALA A 173 -5.11 -4.20 -17.53
C ALA A 173 -4.18 -4.09 -18.75
N GLU A 174 -4.37 -3.08 -19.61
CA GLU A 174 -3.58 -2.85 -20.83
C GLU A 174 -2.07 -2.74 -20.54
N HIS A 175 -1.70 -2.00 -19.51
CA HIS A 175 -0.31 -1.77 -19.12
C HIS A 175 0.23 -2.80 -18.10
N GLY A 176 -0.54 -3.81 -17.72
CA GLY A 176 -0.15 -4.82 -16.76
C GLY A 176 0.20 -4.24 -15.37
N MET A 177 -0.44 -3.14 -14.98
CA MET A 177 -0.21 -2.49 -13.70
C MET A 177 -0.84 -3.28 -12.55
N VAL A 178 -0.28 -3.13 -11.35
CA VAL A 178 -0.93 -3.57 -10.11
C VAL A 178 -1.99 -2.53 -9.71
N LEU A 179 -3.25 -2.93 -9.67
CA LEU A 179 -4.34 -2.12 -9.14
C LEU A 179 -4.49 -2.33 -7.64
N SER A 180 -4.44 -1.27 -6.86
CA SER A 180 -4.68 -1.31 -5.41
C SER A 180 -5.91 -0.50 -5.04
N THR A 181 -6.75 -1.02 -4.14
CA THR A 181 -8.06 -0.44 -3.80
C THR A 181 -7.98 0.91 -3.06
N GLY A 182 -6.81 1.27 -2.54
CA GLY A 182 -6.67 2.53 -1.80
C GLY A 182 -7.47 2.53 -0.48
N HIS A 183 -8.15 3.65 -0.19
CA HIS A 183 -8.93 3.81 1.04
C HIS A 183 -10.45 3.87 0.77
N ILE A 184 -10.93 3.24 -0.31
CA ILE A 184 -12.36 3.08 -0.55
C ILE A 184 -12.99 2.17 0.51
N SER A 185 -14.30 2.21 0.67
CA SER A 185 -15.01 1.38 1.64
C SER A 185 -14.95 -0.12 1.28
N GLY A 186 -15.26 -0.98 2.25
CA GLY A 186 -15.31 -2.43 2.01
C GLY A 186 -16.30 -2.82 0.92
N ALA A 187 -17.49 -2.22 0.91
CA ALA A 187 -18.50 -2.49 -0.12
C ALA A 187 -18.04 -2.05 -1.52
N GLU A 188 -17.39 -0.88 -1.62
CA GLU A 188 -16.80 -0.40 -2.87
C GLU A 188 -15.66 -1.30 -3.33
N ALA A 189 -14.81 -1.77 -2.40
CA ALA A 189 -13.69 -2.65 -2.71
C ALA A 189 -14.15 -3.98 -3.31
N LEU A 190 -15.22 -4.58 -2.78
CA LEU A 190 -15.83 -5.80 -3.34
C LEU A 190 -16.20 -5.60 -4.82
N THR A 191 -16.93 -4.53 -5.12
CA THR A 191 -17.40 -4.23 -6.49
C THR A 191 -16.21 -3.90 -7.42
N VAL A 192 -15.27 -3.09 -6.96
CA VAL A 192 -14.09 -2.71 -7.76
C VAL A 192 -13.21 -3.92 -8.09
N VAL A 193 -12.95 -4.80 -7.12
CA VAL A 193 -12.13 -5.99 -7.35
C VAL A 193 -12.79 -6.90 -8.40
N GLU A 194 -14.10 -7.14 -8.31
CA GLU A 194 -14.83 -7.93 -9.29
C GLU A 194 -14.79 -7.31 -10.70
N ALA A 195 -14.97 -5.99 -10.77
CA ALA A 195 -14.90 -5.28 -12.04
C ALA A 195 -13.48 -5.33 -12.63
N ALA A 196 -12.46 -5.10 -11.82
CA ALA A 196 -11.06 -5.14 -12.25
C ALA A 196 -10.66 -6.52 -12.81
N LEU A 197 -11.04 -7.59 -12.11
CA LEU A 197 -10.80 -8.97 -12.58
C LEU A 197 -11.56 -9.25 -13.89
N THR A 198 -12.77 -8.72 -14.04
CA THR A 198 -13.59 -8.86 -15.26
C THR A 198 -12.96 -8.10 -16.44
N GLU A 199 -12.40 -6.92 -16.20
CA GLU A 199 -11.65 -6.14 -17.20
C GLU A 199 -10.27 -6.72 -17.54
N GLY A 200 -9.84 -7.80 -16.86
CA GLY A 200 -8.58 -8.47 -17.12
C GLY A 200 -7.38 -7.90 -16.38
N VAL A 201 -7.59 -7.13 -15.31
CA VAL A 201 -6.48 -6.75 -14.42
C VAL A 201 -5.96 -7.98 -13.69
N GLU A 202 -4.76 -8.43 -14.04
CA GLU A 202 -4.17 -9.67 -13.50
C GLU A 202 -3.79 -9.54 -12.01
N ASN A 203 -3.37 -8.33 -11.59
CA ASN A 203 -2.80 -8.07 -10.27
C ASN A 203 -3.64 -7.05 -9.52
N VAL A 204 -4.62 -7.52 -8.77
CA VAL A 204 -5.47 -6.68 -7.90
C VAL A 204 -5.08 -6.88 -6.45
N VAL A 205 -4.84 -5.79 -5.72
CA VAL A 205 -4.42 -5.78 -4.32
C VAL A 205 -5.44 -5.05 -3.46
N LEU A 206 -5.98 -5.74 -2.47
CA LEU A 206 -6.78 -5.14 -1.42
C LEU A 206 -5.86 -4.44 -0.41
N THR A 207 -5.86 -3.11 -0.41
CA THR A 207 -4.94 -2.29 0.38
C THR A 207 -5.28 -2.38 1.87
N HIS A 208 -4.34 -2.81 2.71
CA HIS A 208 -4.42 -2.90 4.19
C HIS A 208 -5.86 -2.97 4.77
N PRO A 209 -6.62 -4.05 4.48
CA PRO A 209 -8.06 -4.15 4.77
C PRO A 209 -8.43 -4.05 6.26
N ASP A 210 -7.47 -4.25 7.15
CA ASP A 210 -7.65 -4.16 8.60
C ASP A 210 -7.61 -2.71 9.13
N TYR A 211 -7.37 -1.71 8.26
CA TYR A 211 -7.36 -0.31 8.66
C TYR A 211 -8.79 0.14 9.00
N PRO A 212 -9.01 0.91 10.11
CA PRO A 212 -10.34 1.24 10.60
C PRO A 212 -11.28 1.88 9.58
N GLY A 213 -10.73 2.66 8.63
CA GLY A 213 -11.53 3.29 7.58
C GLY A 213 -12.09 2.30 6.56
N GLN A 214 -11.36 1.22 6.24
CA GLN A 214 -11.83 0.16 5.36
C GLN A 214 -12.58 -0.92 6.14
N ALA A 215 -12.04 -1.38 7.26
CA ALA A 215 -12.60 -2.38 8.19
C ALA A 215 -13.27 -3.57 7.46
N ILE A 216 -12.60 -4.12 6.43
CA ILE A 216 -13.14 -5.21 5.61
C ILE A 216 -13.10 -6.49 6.43
N SER A 217 -14.22 -7.18 6.52
CA SER A 217 -14.33 -8.41 7.32
C SER A 217 -13.35 -9.50 6.82
N ILE A 218 -12.94 -10.39 7.70
CA ILE A 218 -12.06 -11.52 7.32
C ILE A 218 -12.76 -12.40 6.27
N ASP A 219 -14.07 -12.59 6.38
CA ASP A 219 -14.84 -13.38 5.42
C ASP A 219 -14.82 -12.73 4.02
N ASP A 220 -14.99 -11.40 3.91
CA ASP A 220 -14.89 -10.67 2.66
C ASP A 220 -13.46 -10.73 2.08
N GLN A 221 -12.44 -10.64 2.93
CA GLN A 221 -11.04 -10.79 2.52
C GLN A 221 -10.78 -12.18 1.92
N VAL A 222 -11.30 -13.23 2.55
CA VAL A 222 -11.20 -14.63 2.04
C VAL A 222 -11.97 -14.77 0.73
N GLU A 223 -13.17 -14.19 0.63
CA GLU A 223 -13.94 -14.20 -0.61
C GLU A 223 -13.18 -13.55 -1.75
N LEU A 224 -12.64 -12.33 -1.55
CA LEU A 224 -11.85 -11.62 -2.56
C LEU A 224 -10.57 -12.36 -2.94
N ALA A 225 -9.88 -12.96 -1.96
CA ALA A 225 -8.72 -13.80 -2.21
C ALA A 225 -9.06 -15.01 -3.08
N SER A 226 -10.21 -15.65 -2.85
CA SER A 226 -10.69 -16.78 -3.64
C SER A 226 -10.99 -16.40 -5.10
N LYS A 227 -11.36 -15.15 -5.36
CA LYS A 227 -11.59 -14.59 -6.70
C LYS A 227 -10.29 -14.18 -7.41
N GLY A 228 -9.15 -14.15 -6.72
CA GLY A 228 -7.84 -13.88 -7.30
C GLY A 228 -7.15 -12.63 -6.77
N ALA A 229 -7.79 -11.82 -5.94
CA ALA A 229 -7.14 -10.67 -5.33
C ALA A 229 -6.04 -11.07 -4.34
N MET A 230 -5.01 -10.25 -4.23
CA MET A 230 -4.00 -10.32 -3.18
C MET A 230 -4.41 -9.44 -2.01
N ILE A 231 -4.21 -9.91 -0.80
CA ILE A 231 -4.57 -9.20 0.43
C ILE A 231 -3.30 -8.60 1.05
N GLU A 232 -3.21 -7.29 1.06
CA GLU A 232 -2.03 -6.59 1.57
C GLU A 232 -2.07 -6.51 3.10
N ARG A 233 -1.03 -7.03 3.75
CA ARG A 233 -0.80 -6.90 5.18
C ARG A 233 0.28 -5.86 5.42
N CYS A 234 -0.09 -4.71 5.99
CA CYS A 234 0.85 -3.65 6.31
C CYS A 234 1.33 -3.73 7.76
N PHE A 235 2.65 -3.51 7.95
CA PHE A 235 3.28 -3.45 9.28
C PHE A 235 2.70 -2.33 10.14
N THR A 236 2.49 -1.16 9.55
CA THR A 236 2.02 0.02 10.28
C THR A 236 0.66 -0.18 10.91
N THR A 237 -0.22 -1.01 10.33
CA THR A 237 -1.59 -1.17 10.81
C THR A 237 -1.64 -1.67 12.26
N PRO A 238 -1.10 -2.84 12.62
CA PRO A 238 -1.04 -3.27 14.01
C PRO A 238 0.01 -2.51 14.84
N TYR A 239 1.14 -2.10 14.26
CA TYR A 239 2.17 -1.37 14.98
C TYR A 239 1.68 -0.03 15.55
N THR A 240 0.85 0.68 14.80
CA THR A 240 0.23 1.95 15.25
C THR A 240 -1.10 1.77 15.95
N ALA A 241 -1.44 0.52 16.32
CA ALA A 241 -2.67 0.14 17.02
C ALA A 241 -3.96 0.51 16.26
N LYS A 242 -3.94 0.42 14.94
CA LYS A 242 -5.12 0.57 14.08
C LYS A 242 -5.96 -0.72 14.05
N CYS A 243 -5.32 -1.86 14.19
CA CYS A 243 -5.91 -3.14 14.59
C CYS A 243 -5.01 -3.82 15.63
N SER A 244 -5.42 -4.94 16.20
CA SER A 244 -4.54 -5.76 17.02
C SER A 244 -3.66 -6.68 16.17
N TRP A 245 -2.48 -7.08 16.71
CA TRP A 245 -1.67 -8.11 16.07
C TRP A 245 -2.43 -9.44 15.95
N GLU A 246 -3.30 -9.75 16.91
CA GLU A 246 -4.13 -10.96 16.90
C GLU A 246 -5.07 -10.95 15.68
N GLN A 247 -5.82 -9.87 15.47
CA GLN A 247 -6.70 -9.70 14.31
C GLN A 247 -5.92 -9.78 12.99
N TRP A 248 -4.77 -9.12 12.91
CA TRP A 248 -3.91 -9.14 11.73
C TRP A 248 -3.42 -10.55 11.39
N LEU A 249 -3.00 -11.33 12.41
CA LEU A 249 -2.55 -12.72 12.26
C LEU A 249 -3.71 -13.66 11.92
N GLU A 250 -4.88 -13.48 12.53
CA GLU A 250 -6.09 -14.24 12.23
C GLU A 250 -6.50 -14.07 10.76
N GLY A 251 -6.57 -12.83 10.28
CA GLY A 251 -6.86 -12.54 8.88
C GLY A 251 -5.80 -13.11 7.92
N THR A 252 -4.52 -13.07 8.30
CA THR A 252 -3.44 -13.68 7.52
C THR A 252 -3.60 -15.19 7.40
N ARG A 253 -3.95 -15.88 8.50
CA ARG A 253 -4.22 -17.34 8.48
C ARG A 253 -5.43 -17.69 7.63
N ALA A 254 -6.50 -16.92 7.75
CA ALA A 254 -7.74 -17.19 7.03
C ALA A 254 -7.57 -17.04 5.51
N VAL A 255 -6.83 -16.04 5.08
CA VAL A 255 -6.51 -15.78 3.65
C VAL A 255 -5.52 -16.80 3.09
N GLY A 256 -4.54 -17.19 3.89
CA GLY A 256 -3.45 -18.09 3.48
C GLY A 256 -2.28 -17.38 2.78
N PRO A 257 -1.10 -18.04 2.74
CA PRO A 257 0.13 -17.43 2.25
C PRO A 257 0.10 -17.12 0.75
N GLU A 258 -0.59 -17.90 -0.05
CA GLU A 258 -0.61 -17.76 -1.51
C GLU A 258 -1.33 -16.48 -1.97
N ARG A 259 -2.19 -15.91 -1.13
CA ARG A 259 -2.96 -14.70 -1.42
C ARG A 259 -2.69 -13.55 -0.48
N THR A 260 -1.69 -13.68 0.38
CA THR A 260 -1.24 -12.60 1.26
C THR A 260 0.06 -11.99 0.73
N VAL A 261 0.13 -10.66 0.70
CA VAL A 261 1.34 -9.92 0.37
C VAL A 261 1.73 -9.00 1.53
N LEU A 262 3.00 -9.02 1.91
CA LEU A 262 3.52 -8.17 2.99
C LEU A 262 4.07 -6.86 2.43
N SER A 263 3.70 -5.75 3.08
CA SER A 263 4.24 -4.42 2.81
C SER A 263 4.42 -3.66 4.11
N SER A 264 5.32 -2.70 4.18
CA SER A 264 5.56 -2.02 5.45
C SER A 264 4.60 -0.86 5.72
N ASP A 265 4.23 -0.09 4.70
CA ASP A 265 3.57 1.22 4.81
C ASP A 265 4.35 2.19 5.74
N LEU A 266 5.68 1.98 5.82
CA LEU A 266 6.59 2.76 6.64
C LEU A 266 7.12 4.01 5.91
N GLY A 267 7.81 4.85 6.68
CA GLY A 267 8.44 6.09 6.24
C GLY A 267 8.18 7.26 7.17
N GLN A 268 7.24 7.14 8.10
CA GLN A 268 6.95 8.17 9.09
C GLN A 268 8.10 8.26 10.11
N VAL A 269 8.53 9.48 10.46
CA VAL A 269 9.72 9.74 11.30
C VAL A 269 9.72 8.99 12.64
N LYS A 270 8.54 8.78 13.23
CA LYS A 270 8.38 8.15 14.55
C LYS A 270 8.28 6.62 14.51
N ASN A 271 8.10 6.05 13.31
CA ASN A 271 7.99 4.61 13.13
C ASN A 271 9.38 3.99 12.93
N PRO A 272 9.51 2.65 12.96
CA PRO A 272 10.77 1.96 12.66
C PRO A 272 11.37 2.34 11.30
N PRO A 273 12.65 2.06 11.05
CA PRO A 273 13.24 2.15 9.72
C PRO A 273 12.46 1.33 8.70
N VAL A 274 12.34 1.84 7.46
CA VAL A 274 11.56 1.18 6.40
C VAL A 274 12.11 -0.22 6.10
N GLU A 275 13.44 -0.33 6.03
CA GLU A 275 14.16 -1.59 5.78
C GLU A 275 13.96 -2.66 6.86
N ASP A 276 13.42 -2.28 8.01
CA ASP A 276 13.13 -3.21 9.11
C ASP A 276 11.68 -3.74 9.07
N GLY A 277 10.80 -3.13 8.27
CA GLY A 277 9.37 -3.48 8.25
C GLY A 277 9.10 -4.94 7.91
N LEU A 278 9.61 -5.41 6.76
CA LEU A 278 9.40 -6.80 6.34
C LEU A 278 10.04 -7.82 7.29
N PRO A 279 11.31 -7.64 7.76
CA PRO A 279 11.87 -8.55 8.74
C PRO A 279 11.10 -8.61 10.07
N LEU A 280 10.62 -7.47 10.59
CA LEU A 280 9.79 -7.43 11.81
C LEU A 280 8.45 -8.16 11.62
N MET A 281 7.85 -8.08 10.44
CA MET A 281 6.65 -8.87 10.12
C MET A 281 6.96 -10.37 10.08
N ALA A 282 8.10 -10.73 9.47
CA ALA A 282 8.57 -12.12 9.44
C ALA A 282 8.71 -12.70 10.86
N GLU A 283 9.31 -11.96 11.79
CA GLU A 283 9.39 -12.38 13.20
C GLU A 283 8.01 -12.62 13.81
N LYS A 284 7.07 -11.68 13.61
CA LYS A 284 5.71 -11.83 14.14
C LYS A 284 4.98 -13.05 13.58
N LEU A 285 5.18 -13.36 12.32
CA LEU A 285 4.61 -14.54 11.68
C LEU A 285 5.23 -15.83 12.23
N LEU A 286 6.56 -15.90 12.37
CA LEU A 286 7.27 -17.05 12.95
C LEU A 286 6.85 -17.26 14.42
N GLU A 287 6.79 -16.21 15.24
CA GLU A 287 6.29 -16.25 16.63
C GLU A 287 4.85 -16.82 16.69
N ALA A 288 4.03 -16.51 15.69
CA ALA A 288 2.67 -17.03 15.56
C ALA A 288 2.59 -18.44 14.98
N GLY A 289 3.73 -19.08 14.62
CA GLY A 289 3.81 -20.45 14.15
C GLY A 289 3.63 -20.65 12.64
N PHE A 290 3.78 -19.58 11.84
CA PHE A 290 3.96 -19.74 10.39
C PHE A 290 5.33 -20.33 10.10
N SER A 291 5.44 -21.16 9.08
CA SER A 291 6.71 -21.73 8.63
C SER A 291 7.52 -20.74 7.82
N ASP A 292 8.83 -20.96 7.72
CA ASP A 292 9.74 -20.19 6.86
C ASP A 292 9.23 -20.12 5.41
N GLY A 293 8.70 -21.23 4.90
CA GLY A 293 8.14 -21.31 3.55
C GLY A 293 6.94 -20.37 3.37
N GLU A 294 5.98 -20.38 4.29
CA GLU A 294 4.82 -19.50 4.24
C GLU A 294 5.23 -18.02 4.33
N VAL A 295 6.18 -17.69 5.20
CA VAL A 295 6.70 -16.32 5.31
C VAL A 295 7.39 -15.90 4.01
N ARG A 296 8.20 -16.75 3.40
CA ARG A 296 8.85 -16.46 2.13
C ARG A 296 7.85 -16.28 0.99
N THR A 297 6.81 -17.11 0.92
CA THR A 297 5.74 -16.93 -0.06
C THR A 297 5.11 -15.55 0.05
N MET A 298 4.73 -15.11 1.26
CA MET A 298 4.11 -13.81 1.49
C MET A 298 5.06 -12.62 1.28
N ALA A 299 6.30 -12.74 1.76
CA ALA A 299 7.25 -11.63 1.77
C ALA A 299 8.07 -11.53 0.47
N VAL A 300 8.37 -12.66 -0.17
CA VAL A 300 9.29 -12.71 -1.32
C VAL A 300 8.56 -13.06 -2.61
N ASP A 301 7.94 -14.24 -2.69
CA ASP A 301 7.41 -14.74 -3.96
C ASP A 301 6.26 -13.86 -4.47
N ASN A 302 5.29 -13.54 -3.60
CA ASN A 302 4.14 -12.71 -3.95
C ASN A 302 4.54 -11.26 -4.23
N THR A 303 5.50 -10.70 -3.48
CA THR A 303 5.97 -9.34 -3.73
C THR A 303 6.73 -9.23 -5.04
N ARG A 304 7.51 -10.25 -5.42
CA ARG A 304 8.21 -10.35 -6.71
C ARG A 304 7.23 -10.49 -7.87
N LEU A 305 6.21 -11.34 -7.72
CA LEU A 305 5.13 -11.48 -8.71
C LEU A 305 4.49 -10.12 -9.00
N LEU A 306 4.07 -9.39 -7.99
CA LEU A 306 3.45 -8.07 -8.14
C LEU A 306 4.43 -7.02 -8.68
N ALA A 307 5.70 -7.09 -8.32
CA ALA A 307 6.74 -6.24 -8.90
C ALA A 307 6.98 -6.51 -10.40
N GLY A 308 6.55 -7.65 -10.92
CA GLY A 308 6.85 -8.11 -12.27
C GLY A 308 8.27 -8.64 -12.43
N ALA A 309 8.89 -9.07 -11.33
CA ALA A 309 10.23 -9.65 -11.31
C ALA A 309 10.17 -11.17 -11.51
N GLU A 310 11.24 -11.74 -12.06
CA GLU A 310 11.36 -13.20 -12.19
C GLU A 310 11.36 -13.87 -10.81
N ALA A 311 10.84 -15.09 -10.74
CA ALA A 311 10.94 -15.94 -9.54
C ALA A 311 12.42 -16.20 -9.17
N LEU A 312 12.70 -16.37 -7.88
CA LEU A 312 14.06 -16.71 -7.41
C LEU A 312 14.37 -18.19 -7.59
#